data_a594a01cb8c4f33effdb48380f0f5b07
#
_entry.id   a594a01cb8c4f33effdb48380f0f5b07
#
_cell.length_a   1.000
_cell.length_b   1.000
_cell.length_c   1.000
_cell.angle_alpha   90.00
_cell.angle_beta   90.00
_cell.angle_gamma   90.00
#
_symmetry.space_group_name_H-M   'P 1'
#
loop_
_entity.id
_entity.type
_entity.pdbx_description
1 polymer ?
#
loop_
_entity_poly.entity_id
_entity_poly.type
_entity_poly.pdbx_seq_one_letter_code
_entity_poly.pdbx_strand_id
1 'polypeptide(L)'
;MKKLLIIIALVAVSFSAQAWNKLGHRTIVEIAKRHMTDKAKENVAKYMPYDITKDALWMDSNRGKKSKYRFSNSWHSYYYDSKFRHDPNVPNKVANGDTMRALDLAERNLNMYEELTDSAVIYNIRIILHMAGDMHCPSHCKFIGGRDDAAPKVILKGQPMGSFHGFYDSMPEHIYGWGKDPAELAAELDTYSKGKIKKTCKGNHHDWAKECMRSTNLIHQLNPNDGTADLRDDTIERSKDMVDMQLRHAGYRLAHLLNKYFGK
;
A
#
# COMPACT_ATOMS: atom_id res chain seq x y z
N MET A 1 53.06 -18.25 6.26
CA MET A 1 51.95 -17.38 6.72
C MET A 1 50.88 -17.36 5.63
N LYS A 2 49.77 -18.10 5.81
CA LYS A 2 48.66 -18.19 4.85
C LYS A 2 47.74 -17.03 5.12
N LYS A 3 47.61 -16.09 4.16
CA LYS A 3 46.64 -14.99 4.22
C LYS A 3 45.23 -15.57 3.96
N LEU A 4 44.37 -15.54 4.95
CA LEU A 4 42.98 -15.90 4.85
C LEU A 4 42.23 -14.72 4.20
N LEU A 5 41.84 -14.86 2.94
CA LEU A 5 40.98 -13.92 2.24
C LEU A 5 39.53 -14.20 2.70
N ILE A 6 39.00 -13.34 3.57
CA ILE A 6 37.58 -13.35 3.90
C ILE A 6 36.83 -12.65 2.73
N ILE A 7 36.17 -13.46 1.90
CA ILE A 7 35.23 -12.96 0.88
C ILE A 7 33.94 -12.67 1.60
N ILE A 8 33.68 -11.40 1.89
CA ILE A 8 32.32 -10.95 2.33
C ILE A 8 31.43 -10.99 1.08
N ALA A 9 30.62 -12.02 0.97
CA ALA A 9 29.56 -12.05 -0.03
C ALA A 9 28.51 -11.01 0.35
N LEU A 10 28.52 -9.87 -0.34
CA LEU A 10 27.38 -8.93 -0.33
C LEU A 10 26.18 -9.64 -0.96
N VAL A 11 25.29 -10.16 -0.13
CA VAL A 11 23.98 -10.61 -0.58
C VAL A 11 23.20 -9.35 -0.98
N ALA A 12 23.18 -9.08 -2.27
CA ALA A 12 22.27 -8.06 -2.83
C ALA A 12 20.84 -8.59 -2.65
N VAL A 13 20.20 -8.21 -1.56
CA VAL A 13 18.76 -8.41 -1.40
C VAL A 13 18.10 -7.50 -2.42
N SER A 14 17.66 -8.08 -3.54
CA SER A 14 16.82 -7.39 -4.51
C SER A 14 15.47 -7.15 -3.87
N PHE A 15 15.27 -5.98 -3.29
CA PHE A 15 13.94 -5.52 -2.90
C PHE A 15 13.13 -5.33 -4.19
N SER A 16 12.16 -6.23 -4.43
CA SER A 16 11.11 -5.96 -5.40
C SER A 16 10.30 -4.77 -4.89
N ALA A 17 10.04 -3.78 -5.74
CA ALA A 17 9.17 -2.67 -5.41
C ALA A 17 7.80 -3.24 -5.00
N GLN A 18 7.48 -3.12 -3.73
CA GLN A 18 6.21 -3.48 -3.13
C GLN A 18 5.63 -2.17 -2.60
N ALA A 19 4.31 -1.95 -2.68
CA ALA A 19 3.64 -0.89 -1.93
C ALA A 19 4.09 -0.91 -0.46
N TRP A 20 3.46 -0.22 0.46
CA TRP A 20 3.92 -0.40 1.84
C TRP A 20 4.48 -1.80 2.07
N ASN A 21 5.70 -1.91 2.59
CA ASN A 21 6.29 -3.21 2.92
C ASN A 21 5.41 -3.98 3.92
N LYS A 22 5.90 -5.11 4.36
CA LYS A 22 5.18 -6.05 5.24
C LYS A 22 4.57 -5.39 6.48
N LEU A 23 5.29 -4.47 7.14
CA LEU A 23 4.78 -3.80 8.32
C LEU A 23 3.58 -2.93 7.97
N GLY A 24 3.68 -2.08 6.95
CA GLY A 24 2.61 -1.17 6.57
C GLY A 24 1.33 -1.88 6.15
N HIS A 25 1.38 -2.82 5.20
CA HIS A 25 0.18 -3.56 4.78
C HIS A 25 -0.49 -4.33 5.92
N ARG A 26 0.30 -4.99 6.77
CA ARG A 26 -0.26 -5.74 7.89
C ARG A 26 -0.88 -4.82 8.94
N THR A 27 -0.24 -3.70 9.24
CA THR A 27 -0.80 -2.69 10.17
C THR A 27 -2.13 -2.15 9.68
N ILE A 28 -2.27 -1.89 8.37
CA ILE A 28 -3.54 -1.45 7.75
C ILE A 28 -4.64 -2.48 7.99
N VAL A 29 -4.36 -3.77 7.77
CA VAL A 29 -5.34 -4.83 8.00
C VAL A 29 -5.65 -4.99 9.49
N GLU A 30 -4.66 -4.86 10.38
CA GLU A 30 -4.88 -4.90 11.83
C GLU A 30 -5.77 -3.74 12.32
N ILE A 31 -5.57 -2.52 11.82
CA ILE A 31 -6.48 -1.39 12.10
C ILE A 31 -7.89 -1.73 11.57
N ALA A 32 -8.00 -2.26 10.36
CA ALA A 32 -9.31 -2.60 9.79
C ALA A 32 -10.06 -3.64 10.64
N LYS A 33 -9.41 -4.70 11.10
CA LYS A 33 -10.00 -5.74 11.97
C LYS A 33 -10.59 -5.16 13.25
N ARG A 34 -10.01 -4.10 13.81
CA ARG A 34 -10.50 -3.43 15.02
C ARG A 34 -11.81 -2.67 14.78
N HIS A 35 -12.11 -2.30 13.53
CA HIS A 35 -13.28 -1.52 13.13
C HIS A 35 -14.29 -2.28 12.27
N MET A 36 -14.05 -3.56 11.99
CA MET A 36 -15.06 -4.44 11.38
C MET A 36 -16.19 -4.72 12.37
N THR A 37 -17.42 -4.68 11.87
CA THR A 37 -18.59 -5.16 12.64
C THR A 37 -18.49 -6.68 12.84
N ASP A 38 -19.14 -7.20 13.88
CA ASP A 38 -19.14 -8.64 14.13
C ASP A 38 -19.75 -9.40 12.94
N LYS A 39 -20.80 -8.85 12.33
CA LYS A 39 -21.41 -9.42 11.12
C LYS A 39 -20.44 -9.48 9.95
N ALA A 40 -19.65 -8.42 9.73
CA ALA A 40 -18.63 -8.43 8.67
C ALA A 40 -17.53 -9.45 8.96
N LYS A 41 -17.08 -9.59 10.20
CA LYS A 41 -16.12 -10.62 10.61
C LYS A 41 -16.65 -12.03 10.35
N GLU A 42 -17.88 -12.31 10.75
CA GLU A 42 -18.54 -13.60 10.52
C GLU A 42 -18.65 -13.93 9.03
N ASN A 43 -19.12 -12.98 8.22
CA ASN A 43 -19.30 -13.21 6.79
C ASN A 43 -17.97 -13.35 6.04
N VAL A 44 -16.94 -12.58 6.37
CA VAL A 44 -15.59 -12.75 5.81
C VAL A 44 -15.00 -14.10 6.23
N ALA A 45 -15.21 -14.54 7.47
CA ALA A 45 -14.69 -15.81 7.98
C ALA A 45 -15.29 -17.04 7.28
N LYS A 46 -16.48 -16.95 6.64
CA LYS A 46 -17.03 -18.02 5.80
C LYS A 46 -16.12 -18.35 4.61
N TYR A 47 -15.43 -17.34 4.06
CA TYR A 47 -14.55 -17.47 2.91
C TYR A 47 -13.07 -17.60 3.34
N MET A 48 -12.68 -16.91 4.42
CA MET A 48 -11.32 -16.84 4.93
C MET A 48 -11.32 -17.19 6.44
N PRO A 49 -11.46 -18.48 6.81
CA PRO A 49 -11.57 -18.94 8.21
C PRO A 49 -10.24 -18.91 8.97
N TYR A 50 -9.46 -17.86 8.74
CA TYR A 50 -8.14 -17.64 9.35
C TYR A 50 -7.89 -16.13 9.48
N ASP A 51 -6.80 -15.76 10.12
CA ASP A 51 -6.41 -14.35 10.23
C ASP A 51 -6.07 -13.75 8.87
N ILE A 52 -6.94 -12.83 8.40
CA ILE A 52 -6.85 -12.15 7.10
C ILE A 52 -5.60 -11.28 6.95
N THR A 53 -4.91 -10.94 8.04
CA THR A 53 -3.62 -10.24 8.00
C THR A 53 -2.56 -11.02 7.24
N LYS A 54 -2.68 -12.37 7.17
CA LYS A 54 -1.80 -13.23 6.38
C LYS A 54 -1.87 -12.91 4.87
N ASP A 55 -3.03 -12.44 4.40
CA ASP A 55 -3.27 -12.13 3.00
C ASP A 55 -3.01 -10.66 2.63
N ALA A 56 -2.57 -9.84 3.58
CA ALA A 56 -2.23 -8.44 3.33
C ALA A 56 -1.22 -8.24 2.18
N LEU A 57 -0.32 -9.21 1.97
CA LEU A 57 0.72 -9.21 0.91
C LEU A 57 0.44 -10.26 -0.19
N TRP A 58 -0.76 -10.82 -0.25
CA TRP A 58 -1.05 -11.91 -1.18
C TRP A 58 -0.88 -11.47 -2.64
N MET A 59 -1.31 -10.26 -2.99
CA MET A 59 -1.21 -9.73 -4.35
C MET A 59 0.26 -9.61 -4.79
N ASP A 60 1.13 -9.04 -3.95
CA ASP A 60 2.56 -8.96 -4.20
C ASP A 60 3.22 -10.32 -4.40
N SER A 61 2.89 -11.26 -3.54
CA SER A 61 3.45 -12.61 -3.57
C SER A 61 3.03 -13.40 -4.82
N ASN A 62 1.93 -13.00 -5.45
CA ASN A 62 1.31 -13.74 -6.56
C ASN A 62 1.40 -13.06 -7.94
N ARG A 63 2.08 -11.92 -8.08
CA ARG A 63 2.23 -11.19 -9.37
C ARG A 63 3.47 -11.57 -10.18
N GLY A 64 4.25 -12.56 -9.75
CA GLY A 64 5.50 -12.98 -10.39
C GLY A 64 5.32 -13.46 -11.83
N LYS A 65 6.42 -13.50 -12.62
CA LYS A 65 6.43 -13.81 -14.07
C LYS A 65 5.73 -15.12 -14.44
N LYS A 66 5.74 -16.13 -13.56
CA LYS A 66 5.13 -17.45 -13.79
C LYS A 66 3.72 -17.57 -13.19
N SER A 67 3.21 -16.56 -12.53
CA SER A 67 1.90 -16.57 -11.89
C SER A 67 0.77 -16.36 -12.90
N LYS A 68 -0.34 -17.05 -12.72
CA LYS A 68 -1.59 -16.78 -13.43
C LYS A 68 -2.17 -15.39 -13.11
N TYR A 69 -1.71 -14.76 -12.02
CA TYR A 69 -2.12 -13.41 -11.59
C TYR A 69 -1.15 -12.32 -12.06
N ARG A 70 -0.19 -12.64 -12.96
CA ARG A 70 0.78 -11.67 -13.49
C ARG A 70 0.11 -10.42 -14.09
N PHE A 71 -1.09 -10.55 -14.60
CA PHE A 71 -1.85 -9.43 -15.15
C PHE A 71 -2.11 -8.32 -14.11
N SER A 72 -2.18 -8.65 -12.82
CA SER A 72 -2.36 -7.68 -11.74
C SER A 72 -1.11 -6.86 -11.40
N ASN A 73 0.01 -7.10 -12.07
CA ASN A 73 1.26 -6.38 -11.77
C ASN A 73 1.14 -4.87 -11.98
N SER A 74 0.31 -4.40 -12.92
CA SER A 74 0.05 -2.97 -13.14
C SER A 74 -0.91 -2.35 -12.10
N TRP A 75 -1.60 -3.17 -11.30
CA TRP A 75 -2.60 -2.71 -10.34
C TRP A 75 -2.00 -2.01 -9.11
N HIS A 76 -0.71 -2.18 -8.87
CA HIS A 76 -0.01 -1.65 -7.70
C HIS A 76 0.30 -0.15 -7.77
N SER A 77 -0.07 0.55 -8.82
CA SER A 77 0.09 2.01 -8.95
C SER A 77 -1.09 2.60 -9.68
N TYR A 78 -1.29 3.90 -9.56
CA TYR A 78 -2.33 4.64 -10.27
C TYR A 78 -1.83 6.02 -10.68
N TYR A 79 -2.48 6.61 -11.68
CA TYR A 79 -1.97 7.76 -12.40
C TYR A 79 -2.98 8.89 -12.43
N TYR A 80 -2.52 10.15 -12.34
CA TYR A 80 -3.33 11.32 -12.57
C TYR A 80 -2.62 12.45 -13.28
N ASP A 81 -3.49 13.36 -13.75
CA ASP A 81 -3.07 14.58 -14.37
C ASP A 81 -2.74 15.70 -13.36
N SER A 82 -2.25 16.82 -13.87
CA SER A 82 -1.93 18.01 -13.07
C SER A 82 -3.14 18.65 -12.37
N LYS A 83 -4.36 18.24 -12.72
CA LYS A 83 -5.62 18.67 -12.09
C LYS A 83 -6.13 17.70 -11.04
N PHE A 84 -5.29 16.73 -10.64
CA PHE A 84 -5.63 15.67 -9.68
C PHE A 84 -6.83 14.81 -10.11
N ARG A 85 -6.94 14.52 -11.41
CA ARG A 85 -7.94 13.61 -11.95
C ARG A 85 -7.25 12.30 -12.32
N HIS A 86 -7.83 11.19 -11.88
CA HIS A 86 -7.37 9.86 -12.25
C HIS A 86 -7.45 9.69 -13.77
N ASP A 87 -6.37 9.21 -14.39
CA ASP A 87 -6.36 8.85 -15.81
C ASP A 87 -6.16 7.34 -15.97
N PRO A 88 -7.23 6.62 -16.31
CA PRO A 88 -7.17 5.18 -16.51
C PRO A 88 -6.49 4.77 -17.82
N ASN A 89 -6.15 5.74 -18.70
CA ASN A 89 -5.71 5.47 -20.07
C ASN A 89 -4.24 5.82 -20.32
N VAL A 90 -3.40 5.84 -19.28
CA VAL A 90 -1.96 6.07 -19.47
C VAL A 90 -1.37 4.98 -20.36
N PRO A 91 -0.96 5.30 -21.62
CA PRO A 91 -0.53 4.32 -22.60
C PRO A 91 0.64 3.47 -22.10
N ASN A 92 0.60 2.16 -22.38
CA ASN A 92 1.68 1.19 -22.14
C ASN A 92 2.05 0.94 -20.66
N LYS A 93 1.46 1.65 -19.70
CA LYS A 93 1.78 1.47 -18.27
C LYS A 93 0.70 0.68 -17.52
N VAL A 94 -0.54 0.72 -18.01
CA VAL A 94 -1.71 0.13 -17.33
C VAL A 94 -2.55 -0.76 -18.23
N ALA A 95 -1.93 -1.51 -19.12
CA ALA A 95 -2.61 -2.38 -20.09
C ALA A 95 -3.72 -3.26 -19.48
N ASN A 96 -3.54 -3.70 -18.22
CA ASN A 96 -4.51 -4.52 -17.48
C ASN A 96 -5.26 -3.74 -16.39
N GLY A 97 -5.19 -2.41 -16.41
CA GLY A 97 -5.74 -1.55 -15.36
C GLY A 97 -4.69 -1.13 -14.32
N ASP A 98 -5.13 -0.34 -13.38
CA ASP A 98 -4.36 0.21 -12.27
C ASP A 98 -5.06 -0.05 -10.92
N THR A 99 -4.54 0.48 -9.81
CA THR A 99 -5.11 0.32 -8.47
C THR A 99 -6.58 0.75 -8.41
N MET A 100 -6.93 1.85 -9.08
CA MET A 100 -8.28 2.39 -9.02
C MET A 100 -9.28 1.48 -9.74
N ARG A 101 -8.92 0.99 -10.93
CA ARG A 101 -9.74 0.02 -11.68
C ARG A 101 -9.85 -1.33 -10.96
N ALA A 102 -8.79 -1.76 -10.27
CA ALA A 102 -8.83 -2.97 -9.45
C ALA A 102 -9.82 -2.84 -8.29
N LEU A 103 -9.83 -1.69 -7.60
CA LEU A 103 -10.79 -1.39 -6.55
C LEU A 103 -12.21 -1.29 -7.10
N ASP A 104 -12.45 -0.59 -8.22
CA ASP A 104 -13.76 -0.54 -8.90
C ASP A 104 -14.29 -1.93 -9.22
N LEU A 105 -13.43 -2.81 -9.75
CA LEU A 105 -13.80 -4.19 -10.08
C LEU A 105 -14.16 -4.98 -8.82
N ALA A 106 -13.31 -4.93 -7.79
CA ALA A 106 -13.53 -5.66 -6.56
C ALA A 106 -14.80 -5.19 -5.84
N GLU A 107 -15.04 -3.88 -5.74
CA GLU A 107 -16.23 -3.33 -5.11
C GLU A 107 -17.51 -3.72 -5.86
N ARG A 108 -17.49 -3.69 -7.19
CA ARG A 108 -18.63 -4.14 -8.00
C ARG A 108 -18.94 -5.62 -7.78
N ASN A 109 -17.91 -6.47 -7.79
CA ASN A 109 -18.06 -7.90 -7.56
C ASN A 109 -18.57 -8.19 -6.13
N LEU A 110 -17.99 -7.54 -5.12
CA LEU A 110 -18.39 -7.74 -3.73
C LEU A 110 -19.79 -7.20 -3.41
N ASN A 111 -20.33 -6.31 -4.23
CA ASN A 111 -21.71 -5.88 -4.06
C ASN A 111 -22.74 -7.00 -4.32
N MET A 112 -22.32 -8.04 -5.04
CA MET A 112 -23.11 -9.25 -5.36
C MET A 112 -22.35 -10.53 -4.97
N TYR A 113 -21.60 -10.51 -3.88
CA TYR A 113 -20.69 -11.59 -3.52
C TYR A 113 -21.39 -12.94 -3.31
N GLU A 114 -22.67 -12.94 -2.92
CA GLU A 114 -23.47 -14.15 -2.72
C GLU A 114 -23.74 -14.91 -4.04
N GLU A 115 -23.62 -14.24 -5.19
CA GLU A 115 -23.78 -14.84 -6.53
C GLU A 115 -22.45 -15.36 -7.08
N LEU A 116 -21.33 -15.13 -6.41
CA LEU A 116 -19.99 -15.51 -6.85
C LEU A 116 -19.59 -16.86 -6.27
N THR A 117 -18.63 -17.51 -6.94
CA THR A 117 -17.93 -18.66 -6.33
C THR A 117 -17.05 -18.21 -5.16
N ASP A 118 -16.83 -19.07 -4.17
CA ASP A 118 -15.98 -18.76 -3.02
C ASP A 118 -14.59 -18.28 -3.43
N SER A 119 -14.00 -18.90 -4.47
CA SER A 119 -12.70 -18.48 -4.99
C SER A 119 -12.71 -17.06 -5.56
N ALA A 120 -13.82 -16.65 -6.19
CA ALA A 120 -13.98 -15.29 -6.69
C ALA A 120 -14.18 -14.30 -5.52
N VAL A 121 -14.95 -14.66 -4.51
CA VAL A 121 -15.11 -13.82 -3.29
C VAL A 121 -13.76 -13.64 -2.60
N ILE A 122 -13.02 -14.71 -2.33
CA ILE A 122 -11.70 -14.67 -1.72
C ILE A 122 -10.74 -13.78 -2.52
N TYR A 123 -10.75 -13.90 -3.85
CA TYR A 123 -9.87 -13.08 -4.70
C TYR A 123 -10.22 -11.59 -4.60
N ASN A 124 -11.50 -11.22 -4.61
CA ASN A 124 -11.92 -9.82 -4.46
C ASN A 124 -11.64 -9.28 -3.05
N ILE A 125 -11.76 -10.08 -1.99
CA ILE A 125 -11.32 -9.68 -0.65
C ILE A 125 -9.82 -9.39 -0.66
N ARG A 126 -8.99 -10.24 -1.26
CA ARG A 126 -7.54 -10.05 -1.39
C ARG A 126 -7.19 -8.76 -2.13
N ILE A 127 -7.96 -8.42 -3.18
CA ILE A 127 -7.78 -7.15 -3.89
C ILE A 127 -8.00 -5.98 -2.93
N ILE A 128 -9.11 -5.92 -2.21
CA ILE A 128 -9.36 -4.76 -1.32
C ILE A 128 -8.40 -4.72 -0.13
N LEU A 129 -7.98 -5.88 0.43
CA LEU A 129 -7.01 -5.94 1.52
C LEU A 129 -5.67 -5.30 1.13
N HIS A 130 -5.23 -5.52 -0.11
CA HIS A 130 -3.95 -5.05 -0.60
C HIS A 130 -4.03 -3.66 -1.24
N MET A 131 -4.96 -3.49 -2.21
CA MET A 131 -5.05 -2.25 -2.99
C MET A 131 -5.48 -1.03 -2.15
N ALA A 132 -6.19 -1.23 -1.04
CA ALA A 132 -6.45 -0.15 -0.09
C ALA A 132 -5.14 0.39 0.51
N GLY A 133 -4.16 -0.47 0.75
CA GLY A 133 -2.82 -0.08 1.18
C GLY A 133 -2.06 0.66 0.08
N ASP A 134 -2.00 0.08 -1.13
CA ASP A 134 -1.32 0.67 -2.29
C ASP A 134 -1.84 2.06 -2.62
N MET A 135 -3.17 2.22 -2.62
CA MET A 135 -3.80 3.51 -2.87
C MET A 135 -3.38 4.59 -1.86
N HIS A 136 -3.02 4.19 -0.63
CA HIS A 136 -2.58 5.12 0.42
C HIS A 136 -1.05 5.23 0.50
N CYS A 137 -0.31 4.52 -0.33
CA CYS A 137 1.15 4.66 -0.40
C CYS A 137 1.53 5.78 -1.38
N PRO A 138 2.17 6.88 -0.92
CA PRO A 138 2.47 8.01 -1.79
C PRO A 138 3.38 7.69 -2.98
N SER A 139 4.25 6.68 -2.86
CA SER A 139 5.13 6.23 -3.95
C SER A 139 4.39 5.48 -5.07
N HIS A 140 3.16 4.99 -4.80
CA HIS A 140 2.30 4.31 -5.77
C HIS A 140 1.38 5.25 -6.56
N CYS A 141 1.36 6.47 -6.19
CA CYS A 141 0.55 7.54 -6.70
C CYS A 141 1.39 8.38 -7.68
N LYS A 142 1.14 8.26 -9.00
CA LYS A 142 2.03 8.76 -10.03
C LYS A 142 1.40 9.85 -10.89
N PHE A 143 2.17 10.92 -11.14
CA PHE A 143 1.74 11.97 -12.06
C PHE A 143 2.10 11.60 -13.51
N ILE A 144 1.18 11.87 -14.44
CA ILE A 144 1.42 11.69 -15.86
C ILE A 144 2.48 12.71 -16.29
N GLY A 145 3.55 12.21 -16.92
CA GLY A 145 4.70 13.04 -17.29
C GLY A 145 5.59 13.46 -16.12
N GLY A 146 5.30 12.95 -14.92
CA GLY A 146 6.10 13.15 -13.72
C GLY A 146 7.32 12.23 -13.66
N ARG A 147 8.07 12.35 -12.57
CA ARG A 147 9.26 11.55 -12.31
C ARG A 147 8.92 10.05 -12.21
N ASP A 148 9.79 9.21 -12.76
CA ASP A 148 9.74 7.77 -12.52
C ASP A 148 10.42 7.45 -11.18
N ASP A 149 9.62 7.29 -10.14
CA ASP A 149 10.09 7.04 -8.78
C ASP A 149 10.73 5.65 -8.59
N ALA A 150 10.62 4.77 -9.58
CA ALA A 150 11.31 3.47 -9.55
C ALA A 150 12.80 3.59 -9.92
N ALA A 151 13.15 4.57 -10.74
CA ALA A 151 14.51 4.73 -11.26
C ALA A 151 15.49 5.49 -10.33
N PRO A 152 15.10 6.61 -9.69
CA PRO A 152 16.01 7.35 -8.83
C PRO A 152 16.51 6.52 -7.66
N LYS A 153 17.82 6.52 -7.46
CA LYS A 153 18.45 5.95 -6.25
C LYS A 153 18.55 7.03 -5.19
N VAL A 154 18.39 6.63 -3.94
CA VAL A 154 18.47 7.56 -2.80
C VAL A 154 19.57 7.14 -1.84
N ILE A 155 20.19 8.15 -1.24
CA ILE A 155 21.24 8.03 -0.22
C ILE A 155 20.74 8.76 1.03
N LEU A 156 20.84 8.12 2.19
CA LEU A 156 20.54 8.72 3.48
C LEU A 156 21.76 8.61 4.39
N LYS A 157 22.29 9.74 4.88
CA LYS A 157 23.48 9.78 5.73
C LYS A 157 24.67 9.01 5.13
N GLY A 158 24.86 9.19 3.81
CA GLY A 158 25.92 8.51 3.04
C GLY A 158 25.69 7.02 2.76
N GLN A 159 24.54 6.45 3.15
CA GLN A 159 24.21 5.05 2.91
C GLN A 159 23.22 4.89 1.75
N PRO A 160 23.48 3.97 0.80
CA PRO A 160 22.52 3.65 -0.26
C PRO A 160 21.24 3.04 0.31
N MET A 161 20.09 3.63 -0.01
CA MET A 161 18.76 3.18 0.45
C MET A 161 17.94 2.52 -0.66
N GLY A 162 18.53 2.25 -1.83
CA GLY A 162 17.84 1.67 -2.97
C GLY A 162 17.12 2.72 -3.83
N SER A 163 16.01 2.33 -4.48
CA SER A 163 15.20 3.27 -5.24
C SER A 163 14.37 4.17 -4.34
N PHE A 164 14.04 5.36 -4.83
CA PHE A 164 13.13 6.29 -4.15
C PHE A 164 11.79 5.61 -3.81
N HIS A 165 11.22 4.89 -4.77
CA HIS A 165 10.00 4.12 -4.58
C HIS A 165 10.13 3.12 -3.42
N GLY A 166 11.13 2.23 -3.47
CA GLY A 166 11.33 1.22 -2.42
C GLY A 166 11.68 1.80 -1.04
N PHE A 167 12.31 2.97 -1.00
CA PHE A 167 12.58 3.68 0.25
C PHE A 167 11.27 4.12 0.92
N TYR A 168 10.35 4.72 0.15
CA TYR A 168 9.06 5.13 0.70
C TYR A 168 8.13 3.96 1.00
N ASP A 169 8.22 2.85 0.26
CA ASP A 169 7.49 1.62 0.59
C ASP A 169 7.90 1.07 1.96
N SER A 170 9.19 1.22 2.30
CA SER A 170 9.77 0.78 3.57
C SER A 170 9.68 1.85 4.69
N MET A 171 9.00 2.96 4.46
CA MET A 171 8.98 4.06 5.43
C MET A 171 8.41 3.64 6.80
N PRO A 172 7.38 2.80 6.92
CA PRO A 172 6.95 2.29 8.22
C PRO A 172 8.06 1.58 8.98
N GLU A 173 8.85 0.73 8.31
CA GLU A 173 9.98 0.03 8.92
C GLU A 173 11.12 0.98 9.30
N HIS A 174 11.37 2.03 8.52
CA HIS A 174 12.36 3.06 8.86
C HIS A 174 11.95 3.89 10.08
N ILE A 175 10.66 4.15 10.27
CA ILE A 175 10.12 4.91 11.41
C ILE A 175 10.03 4.05 12.68
N TYR A 176 9.52 2.83 12.57
CA TYR A 176 9.12 2.00 13.71
C TYR A 176 10.02 0.78 13.97
N GLY A 177 10.96 0.52 13.06
CA GLY A 177 11.89 -0.61 13.13
C GLY A 177 11.39 -1.86 12.39
N TRP A 178 12.35 -2.61 11.85
CA TRP A 178 12.11 -3.81 11.02
C TRP A 178 11.50 -4.99 11.77
N GLY A 179 11.48 -4.97 13.08
CA GLY A 179 10.90 -6.01 13.94
C GLY A 179 9.59 -5.60 14.62
N LYS A 180 9.05 -4.41 14.31
CA LYS A 180 7.81 -3.93 14.94
C LYS A 180 6.64 -4.85 14.62
N ASP A 181 5.88 -5.21 15.65
CA ASP A 181 4.66 -6.01 15.49
C ASP A 181 3.54 -5.16 14.86
N PRO A 182 2.88 -5.65 13.78
CA PRO A 182 1.82 -4.90 13.11
C PRO A 182 0.58 -4.63 13.98
N ALA A 183 0.22 -5.55 14.90
CA ALA A 183 -0.94 -5.36 15.75
C ALA A 183 -0.66 -4.34 16.86
N GLU A 184 0.58 -4.30 17.38
CA GLU A 184 1.02 -3.25 18.31
C GLU A 184 1.02 -1.89 17.62
N LEU A 185 1.62 -1.79 16.42
CA LEU A 185 1.62 -0.54 15.67
C LEU A 185 0.20 -0.08 15.33
N ALA A 186 -0.69 -1.00 14.97
CA ALA A 186 -2.09 -0.69 14.74
C ALA A 186 -2.75 -0.10 16.00
N ALA A 187 -2.46 -0.64 17.18
CA ALA A 187 -2.99 -0.12 18.44
C ALA A 187 -2.46 1.31 18.73
N GLU A 188 -1.20 1.58 18.44
CA GLU A 188 -0.59 2.90 18.61
C GLU A 188 -1.19 3.94 17.63
N LEU A 189 -1.47 3.53 16.40
CA LEU A 189 -2.00 4.42 15.37
C LEU A 189 -3.51 4.62 15.46
N ASP A 190 -4.27 3.71 16.05
CA ASP A 190 -5.74 3.73 16.11
C ASP A 190 -6.26 4.72 17.16
N THR A 191 -6.08 6.01 16.89
CA THR A 191 -6.33 7.09 17.87
C THR A 191 -7.54 7.97 17.56
N TYR A 192 -8.24 7.74 16.42
CA TYR A 192 -9.34 8.60 16.03
C TYR A 192 -10.65 8.27 16.76
N SER A 193 -11.37 9.30 17.16
CA SER A 193 -12.74 9.15 17.63
C SER A 193 -13.66 8.61 16.53
N LYS A 194 -14.76 7.97 16.92
CA LYS A 194 -15.79 7.45 15.98
C LYS A 194 -16.26 8.51 14.96
N GLY A 195 -16.44 9.76 15.42
CA GLY A 195 -16.82 10.88 14.55
C GLY A 195 -15.76 11.22 13.52
N LYS A 196 -14.46 11.20 13.91
CA LYS A 196 -13.36 11.45 12.99
C LYS A 196 -13.18 10.31 12.00
N ILE A 197 -13.34 9.04 12.42
CA ILE A 197 -13.33 7.87 11.54
C ILE A 197 -14.43 7.99 10.50
N LYS A 198 -15.67 8.27 10.90
CA LYS A 198 -16.80 8.48 9.98
C LYS A 198 -16.50 9.58 8.94
N LYS A 199 -15.87 10.68 9.36
CA LYS A 199 -15.45 11.75 8.44
C LYS A 199 -14.36 11.29 7.48
N THR A 200 -13.36 10.54 7.95
CA THR A 200 -12.25 9.98 7.14
C THR A 200 -12.76 9.01 6.07
N CYS A 201 -13.79 8.23 6.36
CA CYS A 201 -14.38 7.26 5.44
C CYS A 201 -15.43 7.88 4.49
N LYS A 202 -15.69 9.18 4.56
CA LYS A 202 -16.68 9.83 3.68
C LYS A 202 -16.18 9.81 2.22
N GLY A 203 -17.12 9.55 1.28
CA GLY A 203 -16.81 9.43 -0.15
C GLY A 203 -16.46 7.99 -0.56
N ASN A 204 -15.64 7.84 -1.56
CA ASN A 204 -15.18 6.57 -2.12
C ASN A 204 -13.67 6.58 -2.37
N HIS A 205 -13.12 5.48 -2.90
CA HIS A 205 -11.69 5.38 -3.13
C HIS A 205 -11.14 6.42 -4.11
N HIS A 206 -11.92 6.91 -5.09
CA HIS A 206 -11.51 8.02 -5.95
C HIS A 206 -11.37 9.36 -5.20
N ASP A 207 -12.21 9.59 -4.18
CA ASP A 207 -12.08 10.78 -3.33
C ASP A 207 -10.89 10.64 -2.37
N TRP A 208 -10.67 9.44 -1.83
CA TRP A 208 -9.55 9.15 -0.93
C TRP A 208 -8.19 9.25 -1.62
N ALA A 209 -8.12 8.82 -2.89
CA ALA A 209 -6.90 8.94 -3.69
C ALA A 209 -6.42 10.40 -3.81
N LYS A 210 -7.33 11.38 -3.90
CA LYS A 210 -6.97 12.81 -3.94
C LYS A 210 -6.23 13.28 -2.68
N GLU A 211 -6.45 12.62 -1.56
CA GLU A 211 -5.70 12.91 -0.33
C GLU A 211 -4.27 12.36 -0.42
N CYS A 212 -4.11 11.11 -0.91
CA CYS A 212 -2.79 10.52 -1.11
C CYS A 212 -1.93 11.31 -2.10
N MET A 213 -2.55 11.92 -3.12
CA MET A 213 -1.87 12.82 -4.07
C MET A 213 -1.13 13.97 -3.38
N ARG A 214 -1.71 14.53 -2.32
CA ARG A 214 -1.05 15.59 -1.55
C ARG A 214 0.18 15.07 -0.83
N SER A 215 0.11 13.85 -0.32
CA SER A 215 1.24 13.16 0.31
C SER A 215 2.35 12.86 -0.71
N THR A 216 1.98 12.51 -1.94
CA THR A 216 2.92 12.33 -3.06
C THR A 216 3.67 13.62 -3.36
N ASN A 217 2.98 14.77 -3.40
CA ASN A 217 3.65 16.05 -3.55
C ASN A 217 4.64 16.33 -2.42
N LEU A 218 4.29 15.98 -1.18
CA LEU A 218 5.20 16.15 -0.05
C LEU A 218 6.48 15.32 -0.21
N ILE A 219 6.38 14.03 -0.55
CA ILE A 219 7.58 13.20 -0.71
C ILE A 219 8.47 13.69 -1.87
N HIS A 220 7.89 14.24 -2.93
CA HIS A 220 8.65 14.85 -4.02
C HIS A 220 9.33 16.16 -3.59
N GLN A 221 8.72 16.96 -2.72
CA GLN A 221 9.32 18.16 -2.14
C GLN A 221 10.48 17.81 -1.16
N LEU A 222 10.35 16.74 -0.41
CA LEU A 222 11.42 16.24 0.47
C LEU A 222 12.62 15.68 -0.32
N ASN A 223 12.39 15.31 -1.58
CA ASN A 223 13.41 14.76 -2.47
C ASN A 223 13.27 15.34 -3.89
N PRO A 224 13.63 16.61 -4.12
CA PRO A 224 13.35 17.32 -5.37
C PRO A 224 14.23 16.92 -6.54
N ASN A 225 15.34 16.20 -6.33
CA ASN A 225 16.30 15.90 -7.38
C ASN A 225 15.92 14.68 -8.22
N ASP A 226 16.12 14.77 -9.53
CA ASP A 226 16.06 13.65 -10.44
C ASP A 226 17.39 12.88 -10.46
N GLY A 227 17.32 11.54 -10.51
CA GLY A 227 18.51 10.68 -10.50
C GLY A 227 18.89 10.19 -9.10
N THR A 228 20.17 10.24 -8.73
CA THR A 228 20.63 9.92 -7.36
C THR A 228 20.41 11.14 -6.50
N ALA A 229 19.67 10.98 -5.41
CA ALA A 229 19.35 12.06 -4.48
C ALA A 229 19.90 11.75 -3.09
N ASP A 230 20.70 12.67 -2.57
CA ASP A 230 21.00 12.70 -1.15
C ASP A 230 19.78 13.21 -0.39
N LEU A 231 19.17 12.32 0.40
CA LEU A 231 18.07 12.66 1.25
C LEU A 231 18.57 13.51 2.43
N ARG A 232 17.74 14.43 2.87
CA ARG A 232 18.00 15.15 4.12
C ARG A 232 18.03 14.17 5.28
N ASP A 233 18.90 14.40 6.25
CA ASP A 233 19.07 13.56 7.44
C ASP A 233 17.77 13.41 8.26
N ASP A 234 16.88 14.41 8.19
CA ASP A 234 15.59 14.46 8.86
C ASP A 234 14.40 13.92 8.02
N THR A 235 14.66 13.32 6.84
CA THR A 235 13.61 12.86 5.92
C THR A 235 12.66 11.85 6.57
N ILE A 236 13.17 10.89 7.34
CA ILE A 236 12.33 9.89 8.02
C ILE A 236 11.43 10.57 9.03
N GLU A 237 11.98 11.44 9.88
CA GLU A 237 11.22 12.18 10.91
C GLU A 237 10.13 13.04 10.26
N ARG A 238 10.45 13.79 9.21
CA ARG A 238 9.50 14.64 8.49
C ARG A 238 8.42 13.86 7.74
N SER A 239 8.66 12.61 7.42
CA SER A 239 7.67 11.74 6.77
C SER A 239 6.70 11.10 7.75
N LYS A 240 7.03 11.06 9.05
CA LYS A 240 6.32 10.28 10.05
C LYS A 240 4.83 10.61 10.13
N ASP A 241 4.46 11.85 10.33
CA ASP A 241 3.06 12.28 10.49
C ASP A 241 2.22 11.93 9.25
N MET A 242 2.81 12.07 8.06
CA MET A 242 2.16 11.72 6.80
C MET A 242 1.97 10.21 6.68
N VAL A 243 2.99 9.41 7.02
CA VAL A 243 2.92 7.93 6.99
C VAL A 243 1.89 7.44 7.98
N ASP A 244 1.91 7.94 9.21
CA ASP A 244 0.93 7.60 10.26
C ASP A 244 -0.50 7.91 9.81
N MET A 245 -0.70 9.07 9.18
CA MET A 245 -2.00 9.45 8.64
C MET A 245 -2.44 8.48 7.54
N GLN A 246 -1.58 8.16 6.59
CA GLN A 246 -1.92 7.28 5.47
C GLN A 246 -2.22 5.85 5.92
N LEU A 247 -1.42 5.27 6.82
CA LEU A 247 -1.67 3.94 7.39
C LEU A 247 -3.01 3.90 8.14
N ARG A 248 -3.28 4.91 8.95
CA ARG A 248 -4.51 5.05 9.74
C ARG A 248 -5.74 5.17 8.84
N HIS A 249 -5.68 6.07 7.85
CA HIS A 249 -6.78 6.28 6.91
C HIS A 249 -7.03 5.04 6.05
N ALA A 250 -5.98 4.37 5.58
CA ALA A 250 -6.10 3.10 4.85
C ALA A 250 -6.83 2.04 5.68
N GLY A 251 -6.46 1.88 6.96
CA GLY A 251 -7.09 0.90 7.85
C GLY A 251 -8.58 1.18 8.10
N TYR A 252 -8.96 2.44 8.38
CA TYR A 252 -10.36 2.80 8.57
C TYR A 252 -11.20 2.64 7.29
N ARG A 253 -10.64 3.03 6.15
CA ARG A 253 -11.30 2.91 4.84
C ARG A 253 -11.44 1.45 4.41
N LEU A 254 -10.45 0.61 4.69
CA LEU A 254 -10.54 -0.83 4.48
C LEU A 254 -11.64 -1.45 5.35
N ALA A 255 -11.73 -1.10 6.64
CA ALA A 255 -12.83 -1.53 7.50
C ALA A 255 -14.18 -1.07 6.96
N HIS A 256 -14.26 0.17 6.47
CA HIS A 256 -15.47 0.72 5.85
C HIS A 256 -15.92 -0.12 4.64
N LEU A 257 -14.99 -0.49 3.75
CA LEU A 257 -15.30 -1.35 2.60
C LEU A 257 -15.76 -2.75 3.04
N LEU A 258 -15.04 -3.39 3.97
CA LEU A 258 -15.43 -4.70 4.48
C LEU A 258 -16.81 -4.68 5.16
N ASN A 259 -17.11 -3.65 5.96
CA ASN A 259 -18.42 -3.47 6.59
C ASN A 259 -19.52 -3.19 5.55
N LYS A 260 -19.23 -2.44 4.51
CA LYS A 260 -20.18 -2.11 3.42
C LYS A 260 -20.68 -3.36 2.72
N TYR A 261 -19.79 -4.32 2.45
CA TYR A 261 -20.13 -5.53 1.68
C TYR A 261 -20.54 -6.70 2.57
N PHE A 262 -19.88 -6.91 3.67
CA PHE A 262 -20.04 -8.07 4.54
C PHE A 262 -20.78 -7.77 5.86
N GLY A 263 -21.09 -6.52 6.16
CA GLY A 263 -21.75 -6.12 7.41
C GLY A 263 -23.28 -6.04 7.32
N LYS A 264 -23.88 -6.53 6.24
CA LYS A 264 -25.34 -6.55 6.01
C LYS A 264 -25.99 -7.80 6.60
#